data_4b4583c9477b51ac1187dc3e5853d40c
#
_entry.id   4b4583c9477b51ac1187dc3e5853d40c
#
_cell.length_a   1.000
_cell.length_b   1.000
_cell.length_c   1.000
_cell.angle_alpha   90.00
_cell.angle_beta   90.00
_cell.angle_gamma   90.00
#
_symmetry.space_group_name_H-M   'P 1'
#
loop_
_entity.id
_entity.type
_entity.pdbx_description
1 polymer ?
#
loop_
_entity_poly.entity_id
_entity_poly.type
_entity_poly.pdbx_seq_one_letter_code
_entity_poly.pdbx_strand_id
1 'polypeptide(L)'
;MTSDLSPRLAAIVDALPLTPQSRVLEIGCGPGAAARAVAGRLDTGHILAIDRSAKAVAQARARSVDEIASGRMSVRHIAAESFVLAAEDQPFDLVFAVRVGALDGRHPDAGKQVRARLKAALAPGGQVFVDGGQPLRQLDVTAFV
;
A
#
# COMPACT_ATOMS: atom_id res chain seq x y z
N MET A 1 15.99 10.34 -17.03
CA MET A 1 14.78 9.55 -16.76
C MET A 1 13.79 10.40 -15.98
N THR A 2 12.61 10.57 -16.52
CA THR A 2 11.56 11.33 -15.83
C THR A 2 10.80 10.39 -14.88
N SER A 3 10.76 10.78 -13.61
CA SER A 3 9.92 10.11 -12.64
C SER A 3 8.50 10.65 -12.76
N ASP A 4 7.52 9.76 -12.73
CA ASP A 4 6.11 10.13 -12.63
C ASP A 4 5.68 10.37 -11.18
N LEU A 5 6.61 10.32 -10.24
CA LEU A 5 6.39 10.53 -8.83
C LEU A 5 6.30 12.03 -8.53
N SER A 6 5.11 12.48 -8.11
CA SER A 6 4.92 13.87 -7.72
C SER A 6 5.74 14.21 -6.46
N PRO A 7 6.07 15.50 -6.23
CA PRO A 7 6.73 15.90 -4.99
C PRO A 7 5.98 15.47 -3.73
N ARG A 8 4.65 15.50 -3.76
CA ARG A 8 3.82 15.06 -2.64
C ARG A 8 3.98 13.56 -2.37
N LEU A 9 3.90 12.72 -3.41
CA LEU A 9 4.09 11.29 -3.26
C LEU A 9 5.53 10.96 -2.84
N ALA A 10 6.51 11.67 -3.38
CA ALA A 10 7.90 11.49 -2.97
C ALA A 10 8.09 11.76 -1.48
N ALA A 11 7.49 12.83 -0.94
CA ALA A 11 7.55 13.15 0.48
C ALA A 11 6.88 12.06 1.33
N ILE A 12 5.75 11.52 0.86
CA ILE A 12 5.05 10.42 1.55
C ILE A 12 5.94 9.18 1.61
N VAL A 13 6.51 8.77 0.48
CA VAL A 13 7.38 7.59 0.43
C VAL A 13 8.61 7.79 1.32
N ASP A 14 9.21 8.98 1.29
CA ASP A 14 10.37 9.30 2.13
C ASP A 14 10.05 9.21 3.63
N ALA A 15 8.82 9.49 4.02
CA ALA A 15 8.38 9.46 5.42
C ALA A 15 8.03 8.06 5.92
N LEU A 16 7.81 7.09 5.02
CA LEU A 16 7.50 5.72 5.43
C LEU A 16 8.72 5.08 6.11
N PRO A 17 8.53 4.39 7.26
CA PRO A 17 9.66 3.75 7.97
C PRO A 17 10.04 2.42 7.30
N LEU A 18 10.53 2.50 6.07
CA LEU A 18 10.91 1.34 5.27
C LEU A 18 12.28 0.81 5.68
N THR A 19 12.42 -0.51 5.65
CA THR A 19 13.71 -1.20 5.63
C THR A 19 13.81 -1.99 4.33
N PRO A 20 15.03 -2.43 3.92
CA PRO A 20 15.18 -3.24 2.70
C PRO A 20 14.37 -4.55 2.73
N GLN A 21 13.96 -5.02 3.91
CA GLN A 21 13.22 -6.26 4.09
C GLN A 21 11.73 -6.06 4.31
N SER A 22 11.22 -4.82 4.31
CA SER A 22 9.82 -4.51 4.62
C SER A 22 8.86 -5.22 3.68
N ARG A 23 7.80 -5.77 4.24
CA ARG A 23 6.66 -6.27 3.49
C ARG A 23 5.55 -5.23 3.56
N VAL A 24 5.20 -4.68 2.41
CA VAL A 24 4.37 -3.47 2.31
C VAL A 24 3.11 -3.76 1.50
N LEU A 25 1.99 -3.23 1.97
CA LEU A 25 0.74 -3.19 1.22
C LEU A 25 0.36 -1.74 0.93
N GLU A 26 0.18 -1.41 -0.33
CA GLU A 26 -0.41 -0.13 -0.73
C GLU A 26 -1.85 -0.32 -1.16
N ILE A 27 -2.76 0.45 -0.56
CA ILE A 27 -4.18 0.45 -0.89
C ILE A 27 -4.47 1.63 -1.80
N GLY A 28 -5.16 1.36 -2.93
CA GLY A 28 -5.52 2.40 -3.87
C GLY A 28 -4.32 2.90 -4.67
N CYS A 29 -3.57 1.98 -5.26
CA CYS A 29 -2.26 2.29 -5.85
C CYS A 29 -2.33 3.14 -7.13
N GLY A 30 -3.50 3.28 -7.77
CA GLY A 30 -3.60 3.99 -9.04
C GLY A 30 -2.64 3.41 -10.08
N PRO A 31 -1.92 4.26 -10.85
CA PRO A 31 -0.97 3.78 -11.85
C PRO A 31 0.36 3.28 -11.27
N GLY A 32 0.52 3.24 -9.94
CA GLY A 32 1.62 2.55 -9.30
C GLY A 32 2.87 3.38 -9.02
N ALA A 33 2.80 4.71 -9.12
CA ALA A 33 3.99 5.56 -8.95
C ALA A 33 4.63 5.40 -7.57
N ALA A 34 3.83 5.46 -6.50
CA ALA A 34 4.35 5.30 -5.13
C ALA A 34 4.87 3.87 -4.91
N ALA A 35 4.15 2.86 -5.40
CA ALA A 35 4.58 1.46 -5.27
C ALA A 35 5.93 1.21 -5.95
N ARG A 36 6.15 1.78 -7.14
CA ARG A 36 7.46 1.68 -7.81
C ARG A 36 8.57 2.31 -6.99
N ALA A 37 8.30 3.48 -6.41
CA ALA A 37 9.28 4.16 -5.56
C ALA A 37 9.62 3.34 -4.32
N VAL A 38 8.61 2.73 -3.69
CA VAL A 38 8.83 1.82 -2.55
C VAL A 38 9.63 0.61 -2.98
N ALA A 39 9.28 -0.03 -4.09
CA ALA A 39 10.01 -1.21 -4.61
C ALA A 39 11.50 -0.91 -4.80
N GLY A 40 11.84 0.30 -5.25
CA GLY A 40 13.23 0.74 -5.41
C GLY A 40 14.01 0.83 -4.12
N ARG A 41 13.35 0.85 -2.97
CA ARG A 41 13.98 0.89 -1.63
C ARG A 41 14.04 -0.47 -0.95
N LEU A 42 13.47 -1.50 -1.59
CA LEU A 42 13.45 -2.85 -1.04
C LEU A 42 14.57 -3.70 -1.67
N ASP A 43 15.00 -4.70 -0.91
CA ASP A 43 15.95 -5.70 -1.37
C ASP A 43 15.29 -7.09 -1.30
N THR A 44 15.18 -7.66 -0.11
CA THR A 44 14.47 -8.93 0.11
C THR A 44 13.00 -8.72 0.44
N GLY A 45 12.59 -7.47 0.68
CA GLY A 45 11.20 -7.13 0.92
C GLY A 45 10.35 -7.14 -0.34
N HIS A 46 9.07 -6.84 -0.18
CA HIS A 46 8.11 -6.88 -1.26
C HIS A 46 6.97 -5.90 -1.01
N ILE A 47 6.50 -5.22 -2.06
CA ILE A 47 5.28 -4.43 -2.00
C ILE A 47 4.20 -5.08 -2.85
N LEU A 48 3.03 -5.29 -2.24
CA LEU A 48 1.79 -5.61 -2.94
C LEU A 48 0.96 -4.34 -3.08
N ALA A 49 0.67 -3.95 -4.30
CA ALA A 49 -0.16 -2.79 -4.60
C ALA A 49 -1.55 -3.28 -5.04
N ILE A 50 -2.60 -2.77 -4.43
CA ILE A 50 -3.96 -3.15 -4.79
C ILE A 50 -4.78 -1.93 -5.19
N ASP A 51 -5.73 -2.15 -6.09
CA ASP A 51 -6.72 -1.15 -6.49
C ASP A 51 -8.01 -1.83 -6.91
N ARG A 52 -9.12 -1.18 -6.65
CA ARG A 52 -10.44 -1.64 -7.06
C ARG A 52 -10.71 -1.41 -8.55
N SER A 53 -9.94 -0.54 -9.20
CA SER A 53 -10.10 -0.19 -10.61
C SER A 53 -9.26 -1.12 -11.48
N ALA A 54 -9.91 -1.86 -12.37
CA ALA A 54 -9.23 -2.71 -13.35
C ALA A 54 -8.32 -1.89 -14.25
N LYS A 55 -8.74 -0.68 -14.62
CA LYS A 55 -7.95 0.23 -15.45
C LYS A 55 -6.67 0.67 -14.74
N ALA A 56 -6.78 1.05 -13.45
CA ALA A 56 -5.61 1.44 -12.66
C ALA A 56 -4.62 0.28 -12.53
N VAL A 57 -5.11 -0.93 -12.26
CA VAL A 57 -4.27 -2.13 -12.16
C VAL A 57 -3.54 -2.41 -13.48
N ALA A 58 -4.23 -2.30 -14.60
CA ALA A 58 -3.61 -2.49 -15.92
C ALA A 58 -2.51 -1.48 -16.17
N GLN A 59 -2.74 -0.20 -15.83
CA GLN A 59 -1.73 0.85 -15.96
C GLN A 59 -0.55 0.59 -15.03
N ALA A 60 -0.79 0.22 -13.78
CA ALA A 60 0.26 -0.08 -12.82
C ALA A 60 1.15 -1.23 -13.31
N ARG A 61 0.54 -2.30 -13.81
CA ARG A 61 1.29 -3.44 -14.36
C ARG A 61 2.12 -3.04 -15.57
N ALA A 62 1.54 -2.27 -16.50
CA ALA A 62 2.23 -1.86 -17.71
C ALA A 62 3.44 -0.97 -17.43
N ARG A 63 3.36 -0.12 -16.41
CA ARG A 63 4.42 0.82 -16.03
C ARG A 63 5.43 0.25 -15.05
N SER A 64 5.20 -0.94 -14.51
CA SER A 64 6.00 -1.53 -13.43
C SER A 64 6.65 -2.84 -13.84
N VAL A 65 6.92 -3.04 -15.13
CA VAL A 65 7.45 -4.29 -15.67
C VAL A 65 8.76 -4.68 -14.97
N ASP A 66 9.67 -3.74 -14.81
CA ASP A 66 10.98 -4.00 -14.20
C ASP A 66 10.85 -4.35 -12.72
N GLU A 67 10.04 -3.60 -11.98
CA GLU A 67 9.82 -3.83 -10.55
C GLU A 67 9.15 -5.18 -10.29
N ILE A 68 8.17 -5.53 -11.12
CA ILE A 68 7.49 -6.83 -11.01
C ILE A 68 8.45 -7.96 -11.36
N ALA A 69 9.23 -7.80 -12.43
CA ALA A 69 10.21 -8.81 -12.83
C ALA A 69 11.28 -9.02 -11.77
N SER A 70 11.64 -7.98 -11.00
CA SER A 70 12.61 -8.09 -9.91
C SER A 70 12.13 -8.92 -8.72
N GLY A 71 10.83 -9.20 -8.63
CA GLY A 71 10.22 -9.89 -7.50
C GLY A 71 9.87 -8.99 -6.32
N ARG A 72 10.17 -7.68 -6.40
CA ARG A 72 9.94 -6.75 -5.29
C ARG A 72 8.58 -6.09 -5.31
N MET A 73 7.80 -6.27 -6.37
CA MET A 73 6.48 -5.67 -6.52
C MET A 73 5.52 -6.63 -7.18
N SER A 74 4.28 -6.60 -6.71
CA SER A 74 3.14 -7.22 -7.42
C SER A 74 1.94 -6.28 -7.37
N VAL A 75 0.99 -6.48 -8.29
CA VAL A 75 -0.23 -5.68 -8.39
C VAL A 75 -1.42 -6.62 -8.45
N ARG A 76 -2.44 -6.33 -7.67
CA ARG A 76 -3.65 -7.17 -7.62
C ARG A 76 -4.89 -6.30 -7.76
N HIS A 77 -5.82 -6.74 -8.61
CA HIS A 77 -7.13 -6.10 -8.77
C HIS A 77 -8.08 -6.63 -7.69
N ILE A 78 -8.22 -5.87 -6.61
CA ILE A 78 -9.13 -6.20 -5.52
C ILE A 78 -9.46 -4.93 -4.73
N ALA A 79 -10.69 -4.85 -4.23
CA ALA A 79 -11.08 -3.80 -3.31
C ALA A 79 -10.52 -4.09 -1.92
N ALA A 80 -10.12 -3.06 -1.18
CA ALA A 80 -9.56 -3.22 0.16
C ALA A 80 -10.53 -3.93 1.12
N GLU A 81 -11.83 -3.68 0.98
CA GLU A 81 -12.87 -4.31 1.80
C GLU A 81 -12.91 -5.84 1.63
N SER A 82 -12.42 -6.33 0.51
CA SER A 82 -12.43 -7.76 0.15
C SER A 82 -11.06 -8.40 0.25
N PHE A 83 -10.04 -7.66 0.70
CA PHE A 83 -8.68 -8.16 0.74
C PHE A 83 -8.51 -9.25 1.79
N VAL A 84 -7.92 -10.37 1.38
CA VAL A 84 -7.56 -11.49 2.26
C VAL A 84 -6.17 -11.96 1.87
N LEU A 85 -5.33 -12.25 2.87
CA LEU A 85 -4.04 -12.89 2.63
C LEU A 85 -4.28 -14.29 2.05
N ALA A 86 -3.57 -14.62 0.98
CA ALA A 86 -3.51 -16.00 0.50
C ALA A 86 -2.68 -16.84 1.49
N ALA A 87 -2.83 -18.16 1.41
CA ALA A 87 -2.14 -19.07 2.35
C ALA A 87 -0.61 -18.94 2.26
N GLU A 88 -0.09 -18.64 1.07
CA GLU A 88 1.35 -18.47 0.83
C GLU A 88 1.86 -17.06 1.14
N ASP A 89 0.97 -16.08 1.35
CA ASP A 89 1.36 -14.70 1.62
C ASP A 89 1.83 -14.57 3.07
N GLN A 90 2.88 -13.76 3.26
CA GLN A 90 3.31 -13.35 4.60
C GLN A 90 2.58 -12.09 5.02
N PRO A 91 2.35 -11.89 6.34
CA PRO A 91 1.75 -10.66 6.84
C PRO A 91 2.61 -9.43 6.51
N PHE A 92 1.97 -8.27 6.52
CA PHE A 92 2.63 -7.00 6.18
C PHE A 92 3.17 -6.30 7.41
N ASP A 93 4.37 -5.72 7.27
CA ASP A 93 4.98 -4.86 8.28
C ASP A 93 4.41 -3.46 8.24
N LEU A 94 4.00 -3.02 7.05
CA LEU A 94 3.58 -1.66 6.79
C LEU A 94 2.49 -1.63 5.73
N VAL A 95 1.43 -0.88 6.02
CA VAL A 95 0.35 -0.59 5.07
C VAL A 95 0.25 0.91 4.90
N PHE A 96 0.10 1.39 3.67
CA PHE A 96 -0.17 2.81 3.47
C PHE A 96 -1.23 3.02 2.38
N ALA A 97 -1.93 4.14 2.51
CA ALA A 97 -2.97 4.54 1.58
C ALA A 97 -2.97 6.04 1.41
N VAL A 98 -3.09 6.51 0.16
CA VAL A 98 -3.14 7.94 -0.17
C VAL A 98 -4.47 8.21 -0.85
N ARG A 99 -5.25 9.12 -0.26
CA ARG A 99 -6.57 9.53 -0.76
C ARG A 99 -7.56 8.36 -0.88
N VAL A 100 -7.55 7.48 0.12
CA VAL A 100 -8.49 6.36 0.20
C VAL A 100 -9.61 6.71 1.17
N GLY A 101 -10.81 6.95 0.64
CA GLY A 101 -11.95 7.43 1.43
C GLY A 101 -12.36 6.47 2.54
N ALA A 102 -12.16 5.18 2.36
CA ALA A 102 -12.46 4.18 3.38
C ALA A 102 -11.57 4.32 4.63
N LEU A 103 -10.39 4.94 4.51
CA LEU A 103 -9.45 5.08 5.63
C LEU A 103 -9.31 6.53 6.11
N ASP A 104 -9.83 7.51 5.40
CA ASP A 104 -9.75 8.92 5.78
C ASP A 104 -11.04 9.47 6.42
N GLY A 105 -12.02 8.60 6.67
CA GLY A 105 -13.26 8.96 7.33
C GLY A 105 -14.40 9.35 6.41
N ARG A 106 -14.18 9.44 5.10
CA ARG A 106 -15.24 9.82 4.15
C ARG A 106 -16.29 8.72 3.93
N HIS A 107 -15.89 7.44 4.14
CA HIS A 107 -16.74 6.28 3.95
C HIS A 107 -16.67 5.37 5.18
N PRO A 108 -17.42 5.68 6.27
CA PRO A 108 -17.24 4.99 7.56
C PRO A 108 -17.52 3.48 7.52
N ASP A 109 -18.54 3.06 6.77
CA ASP A 109 -18.91 1.63 6.71
C ASP A 109 -17.83 0.82 5.97
N ALA A 110 -17.37 1.31 4.81
CA ALA A 110 -16.28 0.69 4.09
C ALA A 110 -15.00 0.72 4.93
N GLY A 111 -14.77 1.80 5.66
CA GLY A 111 -13.62 1.95 6.56
C GLY A 111 -13.58 0.88 7.64
N LYS A 112 -14.73 0.54 8.22
CA LYS A 112 -14.83 -0.53 9.22
C LYS A 112 -14.41 -1.88 8.64
N GLN A 113 -14.88 -2.21 7.44
CA GLN A 113 -14.51 -3.45 6.76
C GLN A 113 -13.03 -3.48 6.41
N VAL A 114 -12.50 -2.39 5.87
CA VAL A 114 -11.07 -2.28 5.52
C VAL A 114 -10.21 -2.46 6.76
N ARG A 115 -10.53 -1.79 7.86
CA ARG A 115 -9.75 -1.91 9.10
C ARG A 115 -9.72 -3.36 9.61
N ALA A 116 -10.84 -4.07 9.54
CA ALA A 116 -10.89 -5.49 9.92
C ALA A 116 -9.97 -6.34 9.03
N ARG A 117 -9.98 -6.10 7.72
CA ARG A 117 -9.10 -6.81 6.79
C ARG A 117 -7.62 -6.51 7.03
N LEU A 118 -7.29 -5.24 7.30
CA LEU A 118 -5.92 -4.84 7.59
C LEU A 118 -5.42 -5.46 8.90
N LYS A 119 -6.26 -5.50 9.93
CA LYS A 119 -5.89 -6.14 11.19
C LYS A 119 -5.51 -7.61 10.98
N ALA A 120 -6.26 -8.32 10.14
CA ALA A 120 -5.99 -9.71 9.82
C ALA A 120 -4.73 -9.90 8.97
N ALA A 121 -4.32 -8.88 8.22
CA ALA A 121 -3.18 -8.94 7.29
C ALA A 121 -1.88 -8.41 7.87
N LEU A 122 -1.91 -7.73 9.03
CA LEU A 122 -0.73 -7.14 9.64
C LEU A 122 0.08 -8.17 10.43
N ALA A 123 1.41 -8.08 10.30
CA ALA A 123 2.33 -8.77 11.18
C ALA A 123 2.26 -8.16 12.60
N PRO A 124 2.72 -8.88 13.65
CA PRO A 124 2.86 -8.28 14.97
C PRO A 124 3.73 -7.01 14.89
N GLY A 125 3.22 -5.90 15.44
CA GLY A 125 3.90 -4.60 15.33
C GLY A 125 3.74 -3.89 14.01
N GLY A 126 2.95 -4.43 13.08
CA GLY A 126 2.69 -3.79 11.80
C GLY A 126 2.03 -2.42 11.95
N GLN A 127 2.34 -1.51 11.03
CA GLN A 127 1.91 -0.11 11.10
C GLN A 127 1.10 0.26 9.87
N VAL A 128 0.11 1.15 10.07
CA VAL A 128 -0.74 1.66 8.99
C VAL A 128 -0.62 3.18 8.93
N PHE A 129 -0.37 3.70 7.73
CA PHE A 129 -0.22 5.13 7.48
C PHE A 129 -1.19 5.59 6.42
N VAL A 130 -1.72 6.79 6.60
CA VAL A 130 -2.54 7.48 5.60
C VAL A 130 -2.00 8.88 5.39
N ASP A 131 -2.34 9.48 4.25
CA ASP A 131 -2.06 10.89 4.03
C ASP A 131 -2.95 11.76 4.95
N GLY A 132 -2.62 13.03 5.07
CA GLY A 132 -3.35 13.95 5.94
C GLY A 132 -2.58 14.41 7.17
N GLY A 133 -1.33 13.90 7.34
CA GLY A 133 -0.36 14.44 8.30
C GLY A 133 0.63 15.36 7.61
N GLN A 134 1.87 15.39 8.06
CA GLN A 134 2.95 16.18 7.49
C GLN A 134 4.16 15.30 7.16
N PRO A 135 4.11 14.47 6.10
CA PRO A 135 3.03 14.25 5.16
C PRO A 135 2.10 13.08 5.51
N LEU A 136 2.42 12.27 6.52
CA LEU A 136 1.69 11.06 6.89
C LEU A 136 1.12 11.15 8.29
N ARG A 137 0.04 10.40 8.50
CA ARG A 137 -0.54 10.14 9.81
C ARG A 137 -0.59 8.63 10.05
N GLN A 138 -0.06 8.18 11.17
CA GLN A 138 -0.16 6.78 11.57
C GLN A 138 -1.52 6.54 12.22
N LEU A 139 -2.18 5.47 11.79
CA LEU A 139 -3.42 5.03 12.41
C LEU A 139 -3.12 4.12 13.61
N ASP A 140 -3.93 4.24 14.66
CA ASP A 140 -3.83 3.36 15.82
C ASP A 140 -4.50 2.02 15.50
N VAL A 141 -3.69 1.01 15.21
CA VAL A 141 -4.20 -0.32 14.83
C VAL A 141 -4.89 -1.04 15.99
N THR A 142 -4.60 -0.64 17.23
CA THR A 142 -5.28 -1.22 18.40
C THR A 142 -6.76 -0.85 18.45
N ALA A 143 -7.14 0.25 17.77
CA ALA A 143 -8.53 0.68 17.64
C ALA A 143 -9.28 -0.05 16.51
N PHE A 144 -8.59 -0.87 15.72
CA PHE A 144 -9.20 -1.66 14.64
C PHE A 144 -9.98 -2.82 15.25
N VAL A 145 -11.26 -2.83 15.01
CA VAL A 145 -12.18 -3.84 15.61
C VAL A 145 -12.81 -4.66 14.53
#